data_f932e8cff42f29e7a3fd12985c92f229
#
_entry.id   f932e8cff42f29e7a3fd12985c92f229
#
_cell.length_a   1.000
_cell.length_b   1.000
_cell.length_c   1.000
_cell.angle_alpha   90.00
_cell.angle_beta   90.00
_cell.angle_gamma   90.00
#
_symmetry.space_group_name_H-M   'P 1'
#
loop_
_entity.id
_entity.type
_entity.pdbx_description
1 polymer ?
#
loop_
_entity_poly.entity_id
_entity_poly.type
_entity_poly.pdbx_seq_one_letter_code
_entity_poly.pdbx_strand_id
1 'polypeptide(L)'
;MEVKDDSITTPIGGSSDGYSPLQMAAAYVPFSNGGYYATPKAIKKVYDSEGTEIKSFSTDDRKRVIKESTAYIMTSMLRNVVNGTAAYARISGADMAVKTGTTTFGEAEAQKYGFDINNYSKDSWTIGYTSNYTLAVWQGFDAIDGPTKFMTQQDTQRTQMLYRLNMQNIVRIHPPRGFNVPGNVGSIDGGVRVISDSERRQIEEQQRRAQEERNRSENNNSDNDDNDSNTTNNRNNNSNNSGNTASNNRSNRNNNNSNNG
;
A
#
# COMPACT_ATOMS: atom_id res chain seq x y z
N MET A 1 19.26 16.80 3.99
CA MET A 1 19.94 15.63 4.57
C MET A 1 21.26 15.52 3.83
N GLU A 2 22.36 15.82 4.49
CA GLU A 2 23.68 15.54 3.96
C GLU A 2 24.05 14.11 4.31
N VAL A 3 24.27 13.26 3.31
CA VAL A 3 24.86 11.94 3.51
C VAL A 3 26.37 12.17 3.67
N LYS A 4 26.84 12.06 4.89
CA LYS A 4 28.28 12.24 5.22
C LYS A 4 29.09 10.94 5.07
N ASP A 5 28.43 9.84 4.71
CA ASP A 5 29.01 8.51 4.65
C ASP A 5 29.25 8.11 3.19
N ASP A 6 30.53 8.11 2.78
CA ASP A 6 30.98 7.65 1.46
C ASP A 6 31.24 6.13 1.43
N SER A 7 30.74 5.39 2.42
CA SER A 7 30.90 3.93 2.47
C SER A 7 30.24 3.25 1.27
N ILE A 8 30.90 2.24 0.73
CA ILE A 8 30.34 1.39 -0.35
C ILE A 8 29.05 0.68 0.07
N THR A 9 28.79 0.60 1.38
CA THR A 9 27.58 -0.03 1.96
C THR A 9 26.40 0.94 2.04
N THR A 10 26.60 2.24 1.87
CA THR A 10 25.53 3.25 1.93
C THR A 10 24.35 2.96 0.99
N PRO A 11 24.56 2.52 -0.28
CA PRO A 11 23.44 2.20 -1.19
C PRO A 11 22.57 1.03 -0.73
N ILE A 12 23.09 0.16 0.11
CA ILE A 12 22.32 -0.98 0.69
C ILE A 12 21.85 -0.72 2.13
N GLY A 13 22.00 0.53 2.62
CA GLY A 13 21.51 0.97 3.91
C GLY A 13 22.54 0.98 5.03
N GLY A 14 23.82 0.68 4.76
CA GLY A 14 24.90 0.81 5.74
C GLY A 14 25.16 2.28 6.06
N SER A 15 25.31 2.62 7.34
CA SER A 15 25.67 3.96 7.81
C SER A 15 26.45 3.87 9.11
N SER A 16 27.50 4.69 9.23
CA SER A 16 28.30 4.78 10.46
C SER A 16 27.58 5.55 11.57
N ASP A 17 26.84 6.60 11.22
CA ASP A 17 26.19 7.51 12.16
C ASP A 17 24.69 7.20 12.37
N GLY A 18 24.09 6.37 11.50
CA GLY A 18 22.65 6.08 11.49
C GLY A 18 21.80 7.27 11.07
N TYR A 19 20.49 7.08 11.11
CA TYR A 19 19.48 8.08 10.75
C TYR A 19 18.33 8.07 11.74
N SER A 20 17.77 9.24 12.04
CA SER A 20 16.56 9.32 12.85
C SER A 20 15.31 8.94 12.04
N PRO A 21 14.22 8.49 12.69
CA PRO A 21 12.94 8.23 12.01
C PRO A 21 12.41 9.44 11.22
N LEU A 22 12.61 10.66 11.71
CA LEU A 22 12.22 11.87 10.99
C LEU A 22 13.00 12.05 9.69
N GLN A 23 14.33 11.83 9.71
CA GLN A 23 15.16 11.89 8.52
C GLN A 23 14.75 10.83 7.48
N MET A 24 14.49 9.60 7.95
CA MET A 24 14.05 8.53 7.07
C MET A 24 12.66 8.78 6.49
N ALA A 25 11.71 9.25 7.29
CA ALA A 25 10.40 9.65 6.77
C ALA A 25 10.53 10.76 5.71
N ALA A 26 11.35 11.77 5.96
CA ALA A 26 11.61 12.86 5.01
C ALA A 26 12.27 12.39 3.70
N ALA A 27 13.19 11.41 3.78
CA ALA A 27 13.86 10.83 2.62
C ALA A 27 12.89 10.09 1.68
N TYR A 28 11.78 9.57 2.20
CA TYR A 28 10.74 8.88 1.41
C TYR A 28 9.67 9.81 0.83
N VAL A 29 9.57 11.06 1.29
CA VAL A 29 8.62 12.06 0.76
C VAL A 29 8.70 12.22 -0.76
N PRO A 30 9.89 12.26 -1.41
CA PRO A 30 9.98 12.39 -2.87
C PRO A 30 9.27 11.27 -3.64
N PHE A 31 9.19 10.08 -3.10
CA PHE A 31 8.48 8.98 -3.77
C PHE A 31 6.96 9.16 -3.74
N SER A 32 6.42 9.76 -2.67
CA SER A 32 4.97 9.94 -2.50
C SER A 32 4.41 11.14 -3.29
N ASN A 33 5.25 12.13 -3.63
CA ASN A 33 4.81 13.42 -4.15
C ASN A 33 5.38 13.79 -5.53
N GLY A 34 5.80 12.81 -6.32
CA GLY A 34 6.27 13.03 -7.69
C GLY A 34 7.69 13.60 -7.78
N GLY A 35 8.53 13.35 -6.78
CA GLY A 35 9.96 13.61 -6.84
C GLY A 35 10.43 14.88 -6.12
N TYR A 36 9.60 15.48 -5.28
CA TYR A 36 9.96 16.69 -4.53
C TYR A 36 10.32 16.37 -3.08
N TYR A 37 11.46 16.90 -2.65
CA TYR A 37 11.84 16.94 -1.25
C TYR A 37 11.41 18.27 -0.61
N ALA A 38 10.95 18.23 0.62
CA ALA A 38 10.72 19.39 1.46
C ALA A 38 11.34 19.15 2.84
N THR A 39 11.95 20.16 3.41
CA THR A 39 12.51 20.07 4.75
C THR A 39 11.38 19.91 5.78
N PRO A 40 11.45 18.91 6.68
CA PRO A 40 10.45 18.75 7.73
C PRO A 40 10.37 19.99 8.63
N LYS A 41 9.16 20.44 8.91
CA LYS A 41 8.88 21.59 9.78
C LYS A 41 7.86 21.21 10.84
N ALA A 42 8.21 21.37 12.11
CA ALA A 42 7.31 21.10 13.23
C ALA A 42 6.33 22.27 13.46
N ILE A 43 6.76 23.50 13.15
CA ILE A 43 5.97 24.72 13.39
C ILE A 43 5.71 25.37 12.03
N LYS A 44 4.42 25.58 11.71
CA LYS A 44 4.02 26.30 10.49
C LYS A 44 3.73 27.76 10.76
N LYS A 45 3.06 28.07 11.86
CA LYS A 45 2.64 29.42 12.23
C LYS A 45 2.66 29.60 13.75
N VAL A 46 2.94 30.80 14.18
CA VAL A 46 2.89 31.22 15.58
C VAL A 46 1.90 32.37 15.69
N TYR A 47 0.99 32.32 16.65
CA TYR A 47 0.00 33.34 16.93
C TYR A 47 0.18 33.87 18.35
N ASP A 48 -0.22 35.12 18.60
CA ASP A 48 -0.32 35.69 19.95
C ASP A 48 -1.58 35.22 20.66
N SER A 49 -1.82 35.74 21.90
CA SER A 49 -3.01 35.43 22.68
C SER A 49 -4.29 36.00 22.08
N GLU A 50 -4.19 36.95 21.17
CA GLU A 50 -5.31 37.61 20.49
C GLU A 50 -5.64 36.96 19.16
N GLY A 51 -4.85 35.92 18.75
CA GLY A 51 -5.02 35.20 17.48
C GLY A 51 -4.36 35.88 16.29
N THR A 52 -3.54 36.90 16.51
CA THR A 52 -2.76 37.57 15.44
C THR A 52 -1.55 36.74 15.05
N GLU A 53 -1.31 36.52 13.75
CA GLU A 53 -0.14 35.78 13.26
C GLU A 53 1.14 36.57 13.52
N ILE A 54 1.98 36.10 14.46
CA ILE A 54 3.29 36.70 14.77
C ILE A 54 4.34 36.26 13.74
N LYS A 55 4.28 34.97 13.33
CA LYS A 55 5.28 34.39 12.42
C LYS A 55 4.72 33.27 11.60
N SER A 56 5.05 33.27 10.32
CA SER A 56 4.79 32.18 9.40
C SER A 56 6.12 31.60 8.88
N PHE A 57 6.18 30.26 8.78
CA PHE A 57 7.30 29.56 8.18
C PHE A 57 6.86 29.08 6.80
N SER A 58 7.54 29.57 5.74
CA SER A 58 7.22 29.17 4.36
C SER A 58 7.20 27.63 4.24
N THR A 59 6.18 27.13 3.57
CA THR A 59 6.07 25.71 3.19
C THR A 59 6.59 25.45 1.78
N ASP A 60 7.05 26.49 1.07
CA ASP A 60 7.43 26.42 -0.34
C ASP A 60 8.95 26.37 -0.52
N ASP A 61 9.60 25.44 0.20
CA ASP A 61 11.01 25.10 0.03
C ASP A 61 11.18 23.75 -0.71
N ARG A 62 10.17 23.34 -1.46
CA ARG A 62 10.18 22.07 -2.21
C ARG A 62 11.21 22.12 -3.35
N LYS A 63 12.09 21.13 -3.37
CA LYS A 63 13.09 20.95 -4.41
C LYS A 63 12.88 19.61 -5.12
N ARG A 64 12.82 19.61 -6.44
CA ARG A 64 12.82 18.36 -7.20
C ARG A 64 14.18 17.68 -7.07
N VAL A 65 14.19 16.47 -6.52
CA VAL A 65 15.40 15.67 -6.28
C VAL A 65 15.48 14.43 -7.16
N ILE A 66 14.33 13.91 -7.62
CA ILE A 66 14.24 12.80 -8.58
C ILE A 66 13.15 13.10 -9.62
N LYS A 67 13.21 12.41 -10.76
CA LYS A 67 12.17 12.51 -11.79
C LYS A 67 10.87 11.90 -11.28
N GLU A 68 9.72 12.43 -11.74
CA GLU A 68 8.40 11.90 -11.38
C GLU A 68 8.24 10.43 -11.77
N SER A 69 8.71 10.06 -12.98
CA SER A 69 8.72 8.67 -13.43
C SER A 69 9.55 7.76 -12.53
N THR A 70 10.72 8.21 -12.07
CA THR A 70 11.56 7.46 -11.13
C THR A 70 10.86 7.26 -9.79
N ALA A 71 10.21 8.32 -9.27
CA ALA A 71 9.43 8.24 -8.03
C ALA A 71 8.29 7.21 -8.14
N TYR A 72 7.55 7.23 -9.25
CA TYR A 72 6.44 6.31 -9.46
C TYR A 72 6.90 4.86 -9.68
N ILE A 73 7.96 4.62 -10.46
CA ILE A 73 8.50 3.27 -10.69
C ILE A 73 8.98 2.67 -9.36
N MET A 74 9.70 3.44 -8.53
CA MET A 74 10.08 3.00 -7.19
C MET A 74 8.85 2.70 -6.32
N THR A 75 7.85 3.56 -6.33
CA THR A 75 6.58 3.35 -5.62
C THR A 75 5.90 2.06 -6.07
N SER A 76 5.85 1.79 -7.37
CA SER A 76 5.28 0.56 -7.93
C SER A 76 5.98 -0.70 -7.40
N MET A 77 7.31 -0.69 -7.30
CA MET A 77 8.06 -1.79 -6.70
C MET A 77 7.76 -1.93 -5.20
N LEU A 78 7.75 -0.81 -4.47
CA LEU A 78 7.53 -0.81 -3.01
C LEU A 78 6.08 -1.16 -2.61
N ARG A 79 5.10 -0.99 -3.49
CA ARG A 79 3.72 -1.46 -3.29
C ARG A 79 3.63 -2.99 -3.17
N ASN A 80 4.52 -3.72 -3.81
CA ASN A 80 4.54 -5.19 -3.74
C ASN A 80 5.19 -5.73 -2.45
N VAL A 81 5.94 -4.92 -1.72
CA VAL A 81 6.65 -5.35 -0.50
C VAL A 81 5.69 -5.81 0.60
N VAL A 82 4.46 -5.26 0.65
CA VAL A 82 3.41 -5.69 1.59
C VAL A 82 2.85 -7.09 1.32
N ASN A 83 3.17 -7.68 0.17
CA ASN A 83 2.83 -9.07 -0.15
C ASN A 83 3.97 -10.04 0.17
N GLY A 84 5.10 -9.52 0.67
CA GLY A 84 6.31 -10.28 1.02
C GLY A 84 6.87 -9.85 2.36
N THR A 85 8.05 -9.20 2.33
CA THR A 85 8.82 -8.87 3.55
C THR A 85 8.14 -7.92 4.52
N ALA A 86 7.15 -7.12 4.09
CA ALA A 86 6.37 -6.21 4.92
C ALA A 86 4.90 -6.66 5.13
N ALA A 87 4.63 -7.95 5.14
CA ALA A 87 3.26 -8.47 5.24
C ALA A 87 2.51 -8.01 6.51
N TYR A 88 3.20 -7.85 7.62
CA TYR A 88 2.61 -7.37 8.88
C TYR A 88 2.31 -5.85 8.89
N ALA A 89 2.89 -5.10 7.95
CA ALA A 89 2.61 -3.67 7.77
C ALA A 89 1.39 -3.40 6.88
N ARG A 90 0.83 -4.42 6.23
CA ARG A 90 -0.26 -4.29 5.26
C ARG A 90 -1.54 -3.74 5.89
N ILE A 91 -2.16 -2.77 5.21
CA ILE A 91 -3.48 -2.22 5.55
C ILE A 91 -4.41 -2.55 4.38
N SER A 92 -5.48 -3.29 4.67
CA SER A 92 -6.46 -3.67 3.65
C SER A 92 -7.16 -2.42 3.10
N GLY A 93 -7.28 -2.34 1.77
CA GLY A 93 -7.95 -1.23 1.08
C GLY A 93 -7.12 0.06 0.97
N ALA A 94 -5.90 0.13 1.53
CA ALA A 94 -5.04 1.29 1.39
C ALA A 94 -4.02 1.08 0.25
N ASP A 95 -3.91 2.08 -0.65
CA ASP A 95 -2.83 2.16 -1.63
C ASP A 95 -1.59 2.72 -0.93
N MET A 96 -0.63 1.85 -0.66
CA MET A 96 0.56 2.15 0.14
C MET A 96 1.80 1.47 -0.40
N ALA A 97 2.94 2.09 -0.14
CA ALA A 97 4.26 1.56 -0.45
C ALA A 97 5.08 1.46 0.84
N VAL A 98 5.80 0.36 1.02
CA VAL A 98 6.55 0.07 2.26
C VAL A 98 7.92 -0.48 1.96
N LYS A 99 8.89 -0.18 2.82
CA LYS A 99 10.22 -0.79 2.84
C LYS A 99 10.58 -1.18 4.27
N THR A 100 11.06 -2.39 4.46
CA THR A 100 11.66 -2.86 5.71
C THR A 100 13.16 -2.69 5.68
N GLY A 101 13.76 -2.51 6.84
CA GLY A 101 15.20 -2.51 7.05
C GLY A 101 15.55 -3.32 8.30
N THR A 102 16.68 -4.00 8.24
CA THR A 102 17.20 -4.80 9.36
C THR A 102 18.72 -4.75 9.31
N THR A 103 19.34 -4.33 10.39
CA THR A 103 20.79 -4.29 10.52
C THR A 103 21.26 -5.55 11.25
N THR A 104 22.04 -6.38 10.57
CA THR A 104 22.61 -7.60 11.15
C THR A 104 23.87 -7.30 11.97
N PHE A 105 24.25 -8.24 12.83
CA PHE A 105 25.52 -8.18 13.54
C PHE A 105 26.68 -8.54 12.60
N GLY A 106 27.84 -7.88 12.81
CA GLY A 106 29.10 -8.36 12.24
C GLY A 106 29.59 -9.63 12.95
N GLU A 107 30.40 -10.45 12.26
CA GLU A 107 30.91 -11.70 12.83
C GLU A 107 31.65 -11.50 14.15
N ALA A 108 32.51 -10.48 14.25
CA ALA A 108 33.25 -10.18 15.47
C ALA A 108 32.37 -9.79 16.67
N GLU A 109 31.31 -9.03 16.40
CA GLU A 109 30.31 -8.64 17.40
C GLU A 109 29.48 -9.84 17.85
N ALA A 110 29.03 -10.64 16.89
CA ALA A 110 28.25 -11.84 17.13
C ALA A 110 29.07 -12.84 17.99
N GLN A 111 30.34 -13.04 17.65
CA GLN A 111 31.23 -13.88 18.41
C GLN A 111 31.48 -13.35 19.83
N LYS A 112 31.69 -12.03 19.98
CA LYS A 112 31.92 -11.39 21.29
C LYS A 112 30.77 -11.61 22.27
N TYR A 113 29.54 -11.54 21.80
CA TYR A 113 28.33 -11.61 22.63
C TYR A 113 27.59 -12.95 22.54
N GLY A 114 28.04 -13.88 21.70
CA GLY A 114 27.38 -15.17 21.49
C GLY A 114 26.09 -15.08 20.69
N PHE A 115 25.96 -14.08 19.79
CA PHE A 115 24.78 -13.93 18.98
C PHE A 115 24.75 -14.86 17.76
N ASP A 116 23.55 -15.35 17.41
CA ASP A 116 23.31 -16.01 16.15
C ASP A 116 23.00 -14.95 15.08
N ILE A 117 23.94 -14.74 14.16
CA ILE A 117 23.82 -13.74 13.08
C ILE A 117 22.65 -14.00 12.12
N ASN A 118 22.14 -15.22 12.07
CA ASN A 118 21.02 -15.57 11.20
C ASN A 118 19.66 -15.28 11.85
N ASN A 119 19.59 -15.23 13.18
CA ASN A 119 18.34 -15.10 13.93
C ASN A 119 18.20 -13.77 14.66
N TYR A 120 19.31 -13.04 14.85
CA TYR A 120 19.33 -11.79 15.60
C TYR A 120 19.80 -10.61 14.75
N SER A 121 19.28 -9.44 15.06
CA SER A 121 19.63 -8.17 14.43
C SER A 121 19.80 -7.06 15.46
N LYS A 122 20.45 -5.97 15.08
CA LYS A 122 20.66 -4.78 15.93
C LYS A 122 19.41 -3.95 16.04
N ASP A 123 18.71 -3.79 14.92
CA ASP A 123 17.52 -2.95 14.79
C ASP A 123 16.56 -3.47 13.74
N SER A 124 15.39 -2.84 13.70
CA SER A 124 14.36 -3.08 12.70
C SER A 124 13.71 -1.76 12.29
N TRP A 125 13.57 -1.57 11.00
CA TRP A 125 12.92 -0.45 10.37
C TRP A 125 11.68 -0.88 9.61
N THR A 126 10.66 -0.04 9.68
CA THR A 126 9.54 -0.09 8.75
C THR A 126 9.21 1.33 8.33
N ILE A 127 9.42 1.62 7.05
CA ILE A 127 9.15 2.93 6.47
C ILE A 127 8.15 2.74 5.35
N GLY A 128 7.12 3.56 5.32
CA GLY A 128 6.14 3.47 4.26
C GLY A 128 5.38 4.76 4.10
N TYR A 129 4.63 4.84 3.02
CA TYR A 129 3.90 6.04 2.65
C TYR A 129 2.64 5.71 1.86
N THR A 130 1.72 6.64 1.90
CA THR A 130 0.58 6.78 0.99
C THR A 130 0.82 8.01 0.11
N SER A 131 -0.11 8.36 -0.74
CA SER A 131 -0.03 9.63 -1.50
C SER A 131 0.01 10.88 -0.61
N ASN A 132 -0.37 10.79 0.67
CA ASN A 132 -0.56 11.93 1.55
C ASN A 132 0.40 11.98 2.73
N TYR A 133 0.88 10.82 3.21
CA TYR A 133 1.62 10.70 4.46
C TYR A 133 2.78 9.73 4.33
N THR A 134 3.87 10.06 5.00
CA THR A 134 5.04 9.19 5.16
C THR A 134 5.24 8.93 6.65
N LEU A 135 5.48 7.68 7.00
CA LEU A 135 5.73 7.24 8.37
C LEU A 135 6.97 6.33 8.40
N ALA A 136 7.85 6.58 9.37
CA ALA A 136 8.98 5.72 9.66
C ALA A 136 8.90 5.26 11.12
N VAL A 137 9.10 3.97 11.33
CA VAL A 137 9.18 3.35 12.65
C VAL A 137 10.52 2.64 12.75
N TRP A 138 11.23 2.90 13.84
CA TRP A 138 12.46 2.23 14.22
C TRP A 138 12.31 1.58 15.58
N GLN A 139 12.88 0.42 15.72
CA GLN A 139 13.00 -0.31 16.97
C GLN A 139 14.39 -0.89 17.07
N GLY A 140 15.05 -0.71 18.21
CA GLY A 140 16.44 -1.14 18.41
C GLY A 140 16.96 -0.66 19.75
N PHE A 141 18.27 -0.70 19.88
CA PHE A 141 19.01 -0.24 21.06
C PHE A 141 19.97 0.87 20.67
N ASP A 142 20.11 1.89 21.51
CA ASP A 142 21.03 3.01 21.27
C ASP A 142 22.50 2.56 21.21
N ALA A 143 22.83 1.50 21.94
CA ALA A 143 24.14 0.87 21.91
C ALA A 143 24.02 -0.65 22.10
N ILE A 144 24.89 -1.39 21.41
CA ILE A 144 25.05 -2.83 21.60
C ILE A 144 26.20 -3.05 22.58
N ASP A 145 25.89 -3.04 23.87
CA ASP A 145 26.86 -3.09 24.97
C ASP A 145 26.77 -4.36 25.83
N GLY A 146 25.98 -5.36 25.37
CA GLY A 146 25.83 -6.61 26.12
C GLY A 146 25.07 -7.70 25.36
N PRO A 147 25.04 -8.92 25.90
CA PRO A 147 24.53 -10.11 25.24
C PRO A 147 22.98 -10.16 25.13
N THR A 148 22.26 -9.19 25.68
CA THR A 148 20.82 -9.12 25.67
C THR A 148 20.29 -8.01 24.72
N LYS A 149 21.20 -7.28 24.06
CA LYS A 149 20.86 -6.15 23.17
C LYS A 149 20.75 -6.64 21.72
N PHE A 150 19.68 -7.33 21.42
CA PHE A 150 19.37 -7.81 20.07
C PHE A 150 17.85 -7.80 19.81
N MET A 151 17.51 -7.81 18.54
CA MET A 151 16.15 -7.96 18.04
C MET A 151 15.95 -9.36 17.48
N THR A 152 14.83 -9.99 17.79
CA THR A 152 14.42 -11.27 17.22
C THR A 152 13.58 -11.06 15.96
N GLN A 153 13.30 -12.12 15.23
CA GLN A 153 12.35 -12.08 14.10
C GLN A 153 10.95 -11.61 14.54
N GLN A 154 10.51 -11.96 15.75
CA GLN A 154 9.23 -11.46 16.28
C GLN A 154 9.26 -9.96 16.53
N ASP A 155 10.38 -9.41 16.95
CA ASP A 155 10.51 -7.97 17.16
C ASP A 155 10.44 -7.21 15.84
N THR A 156 11.04 -7.75 14.76
CA THR A 156 10.91 -7.16 13.42
C THR A 156 9.46 -7.19 12.92
N GLN A 157 8.68 -8.23 13.22
CA GLN A 157 7.25 -8.28 12.94
C GLN A 157 6.47 -7.24 13.77
N ARG A 158 6.83 -7.06 15.04
CA ARG A 158 6.23 -6.03 15.93
C ARG A 158 6.47 -4.62 15.40
N THR A 159 7.67 -4.33 14.86
CA THR A 159 7.96 -3.05 14.21
C THR A 159 7.01 -2.78 13.04
N GLN A 160 6.73 -3.78 12.22
CA GLN A 160 5.76 -3.68 11.12
C GLN A 160 4.31 -3.50 11.64
N MET A 161 3.94 -4.21 12.72
CA MET A 161 2.62 -4.06 13.34
C MET A 161 2.44 -2.66 13.94
N LEU A 162 3.49 -2.12 14.58
CA LEU A 162 3.47 -0.76 15.13
C LEU A 162 3.30 0.27 14.01
N TYR A 163 4.02 0.11 12.90
CA TYR A 163 3.80 0.91 11.69
C TYR A 163 2.34 0.83 11.22
N ARG A 164 1.80 -0.40 11.07
CA ARG A 164 0.42 -0.63 10.62
C ARG A 164 -0.60 0.07 11.51
N LEU A 165 -0.50 -0.07 12.84
CA LEU A 165 -1.44 0.52 13.78
C LEU A 165 -1.49 2.05 13.67
N ASN A 166 -0.32 2.69 13.55
CA ASN A 166 -0.24 4.14 13.41
C ASN A 166 -0.75 4.60 12.04
N MET A 167 -0.27 3.99 10.95
CA MET A 167 -0.67 4.37 9.60
C MET A 167 -2.15 4.09 9.34
N GLN A 168 -2.72 3.02 9.89
CA GLN A 168 -4.15 2.70 9.79
C GLN A 168 -5.03 3.79 10.40
N ASN A 169 -4.63 4.35 11.55
CA ASN A 169 -5.33 5.49 12.15
C ASN A 169 -5.24 6.74 11.27
N ILE A 170 -4.07 7.02 10.69
CA ILE A 170 -3.87 8.13 9.76
C ILE A 170 -4.77 7.96 8.52
N VAL A 171 -4.74 6.80 7.88
CA VAL A 171 -5.54 6.48 6.69
C VAL A 171 -7.03 6.54 6.95
N ARG A 172 -7.48 6.16 8.14
CA ARG A 172 -8.90 6.25 8.53
C ARG A 172 -9.39 7.69 8.60
N ILE A 173 -8.55 8.61 9.10
CA ILE A 173 -8.89 10.05 9.24
C ILE A 173 -8.68 10.77 7.90
N HIS A 174 -7.66 10.40 7.16
CA HIS A 174 -7.23 11.01 5.91
C HIS A 174 -7.02 9.95 4.81
N PRO A 175 -8.09 9.46 4.18
CA PRO A 175 -8.00 8.43 3.15
C PRO A 175 -7.09 8.88 1.99
N PRO A 176 -6.14 8.05 1.54
CA PRO A 176 -5.29 8.37 0.40
C PRO A 176 -6.09 8.26 -0.92
N ARG A 177 -5.70 9.07 -1.91
CA ARG A 177 -6.33 9.06 -3.25
C ARG A 177 -5.68 8.09 -4.24
N GLY A 178 -4.67 7.35 -3.81
CA GLY A 178 -3.79 6.58 -4.69
C GLY A 178 -2.61 7.41 -5.20
N PHE A 179 -1.67 6.73 -5.86
CA PHE A 179 -0.49 7.38 -6.44
C PHE A 179 -0.76 7.85 -7.87
N ASN A 180 -0.33 9.07 -8.18
CA ASN A 180 -0.45 9.60 -9.53
C ASN A 180 0.50 8.88 -10.49
N VAL A 181 -0.03 8.41 -11.62
CA VAL A 181 0.76 7.76 -12.68
C VAL A 181 1.26 8.82 -13.64
N PRO A 182 2.58 9.02 -13.80
CA PRO A 182 3.10 9.96 -14.78
C PRO A 182 2.75 9.56 -16.21
N GLY A 183 2.46 10.55 -17.06
CA GLY A 183 2.04 10.29 -18.44
C GLY A 183 3.07 9.57 -19.32
N ASN A 184 4.35 9.58 -18.94
CA ASN A 184 5.43 8.87 -19.60
C ASN A 184 5.79 7.53 -18.94
N VAL A 185 4.90 6.97 -18.13
CA VAL A 185 5.08 5.65 -17.49
C VAL A 185 3.95 4.74 -17.91
N GLY A 186 4.29 3.52 -18.26
CA GLY A 186 3.32 2.48 -18.64
C GLY A 186 3.68 1.12 -18.07
N SER A 187 2.69 0.23 -18.05
CA SER A 187 2.90 -1.18 -17.73
C SER A 187 3.00 -1.97 -19.02
N ILE A 188 4.14 -2.65 -19.23
CA ILE A 188 4.42 -3.48 -20.39
C ILE A 188 5.03 -4.79 -19.89
N ASP A 189 4.52 -5.91 -20.37
CA ASP A 189 5.00 -7.26 -20.02
C ASP A 189 5.02 -7.52 -18.49
N GLY A 190 4.02 -6.97 -17.78
CA GLY A 190 3.92 -7.10 -16.32
C GLY A 190 4.85 -6.21 -15.51
N GLY A 191 5.68 -5.39 -16.17
CA GLY A 191 6.59 -4.43 -15.53
C GLY A 191 6.16 -2.98 -15.75
N VAL A 192 6.54 -2.11 -14.81
CA VAL A 192 6.30 -0.66 -14.90
C VAL A 192 7.59 0.02 -15.35
N ARG A 193 7.55 0.78 -16.45
CA ARG A 193 8.72 1.47 -17.00
C ARG A 193 8.36 2.80 -17.69
N VAL A 194 9.39 3.59 -17.95
CA VAL A 194 9.24 4.76 -18.83
C VAL A 194 8.93 4.29 -20.25
N ILE A 195 7.94 4.90 -20.87
CA ILE A 195 7.51 4.63 -22.24
C ILE A 195 7.75 5.85 -23.13
N SER A 196 8.02 5.61 -24.41
CA SER A 196 8.09 6.65 -25.43
C SER A 196 6.69 7.13 -25.83
N ASP A 197 6.60 8.29 -26.48
CA ASP A 197 5.34 8.80 -26.98
C ASP A 197 4.70 7.89 -28.04
N SER A 198 5.50 7.16 -28.82
CA SER A 198 5.01 6.17 -29.78
C SER A 198 4.38 4.96 -29.09
N GLU A 199 5.05 4.41 -28.06
CA GLU A 199 4.52 3.29 -27.26
C GLU A 199 3.23 3.70 -26.52
N ARG A 200 3.20 4.92 -25.96
CA ARG A 200 1.99 5.43 -25.30
C ARG A 200 0.79 5.45 -26.25
N ARG A 201 0.94 5.99 -27.47
CA ARG A 201 -0.13 6.01 -28.47
C ARG A 201 -0.62 4.61 -28.83
N GLN A 202 0.31 3.65 -28.95
CA GLN A 202 -0.06 2.26 -29.23
C GLN A 202 -0.88 1.63 -28.07
N ILE A 203 -0.48 1.88 -26.83
CA ILE A 203 -1.20 1.40 -25.65
C ILE A 203 -2.61 2.02 -25.58
N GLU A 204 -2.72 3.34 -25.76
CA GLU A 204 -3.99 4.06 -25.78
C GLU A 204 -4.92 3.53 -26.88
N GLU A 205 -4.40 3.27 -28.07
CA GLU A 205 -5.16 2.71 -29.16
C GLU A 205 -5.64 1.28 -28.89
N GLN A 206 -4.78 0.44 -28.32
CA GLN A 206 -5.16 -0.92 -27.92
C GLN A 206 -6.26 -0.90 -26.84
N GLN A 207 -6.15 -0.03 -25.84
CA GLN A 207 -7.15 0.11 -24.79
C GLN A 207 -8.49 0.58 -25.34
N ARG A 208 -8.46 1.54 -26.28
CA ARG A 208 -9.68 2.03 -26.96
C ARG A 208 -10.36 0.91 -27.74
N ARG A 209 -9.60 0.13 -28.53
CA ARG A 209 -10.13 -1.01 -29.30
C ARG A 209 -10.75 -2.07 -28.37
N ALA A 210 -10.07 -2.41 -27.29
CA ALA A 210 -10.57 -3.38 -26.30
C ALA A 210 -11.85 -2.89 -25.61
N GLN A 211 -11.97 -1.59 -25.36
CA GLN A 211 -13.19 -1.00 -24.79
C GLN A 211 -14.35 -1.02 -25.79
N GLU A 212 -14.09 -0.70 -27.05
CA GLU A 212 -15.08 -0.76 -28.13
C GLU A 212 -15.61 -2.20 -28.34
N GLU A 213 -14.72 -3.20 -28.26
CA GLU A 213 -15.10 -4.61 -28.34
C GLU A 213 -15.97 -5.06 -27.14
N ARG A 214 -15.64 -4.63 -25.93
CA ARG A 214 -16.46 -4.91 -24.74
C ARG A 214 -17.85 -4.32 -24.86
N ASN A 215 -17.94 -3.05 -25.24
CA ASN A 215 -19.23 -2.36 -25.42
C ASN A 215 -20.09 -3.02 -26.52
N ARG A 216 -19.46 -3.53 -27.62
CA ARG A 216 -20.19 -4.29 -28.65
C ARG A 216 -20.70 -5.63 -28.13
N SER A 217 -19.91 -6.32 -27.30
CA SER A 217 -20.31 -7.61 -26.71
C SER A 217 -21.44 -7.46 -25.70
N GLU A 218 -21.44 -6.38 -24.93
CA GLU A 218 -22.52 -6.04 -23.98
C GLU A 218 -23.82 -5.69 -24.69
N ASN A 219 -23.78 -4.90 -25.78
CA ASN A 219 -24.95 -4.55 -26.57
C ASN A 219 -25.55 -5.77 -27.30
N ASN A 220 -24.71 -6.68 -27.82
CA ASN A 220 -25.21 -7.90 -28.48
C ASN A 220 -25.85 -8.88 -27.51
N ASN A 221 -25.49 -8.88 -26.21
CA ASN A 221 -26.13 -9.69 -25.20
C ASN A 221 -27.48 -9.12 -24.73
N SER A 222 -27.63 -7.77 -24.75
CA SER A 222 -28.91 -7.13 -24.41
C SER A 222 -29.98 -7.33 -25.49
N ASP A 223 -29.60 -7.40 -26.78
CA ASP A 223 -30.53 -7.62 -27.90
C ASP A 223 -31.00 -9.08 -28.00
N ASN A 224 -30.32 -10.06 -27.36
CA ASN A 224 -30.75 -11.46 -27.35
C ASN A 224 -31.73 -11.80 -26.22
N ASP A 225 -31.74 -11.04 -25.12
CA ASP A 225 -32.68 -11.27 -24.01
C ASP A 225 -34.08 -10.71 -24.31
N ASP A 226 -34.22 -9.73 -25.22
CA ASP A 226 -35.53 -9.17 -25.63
C ASP A 226 -36.25 -10.00 -26.71
N ASN A 227 -35.58 -10.97 -27.36
CA ASN A 227 -36.16 -11.75 -28.44
C ASN A 227 -36.73 -13.12 -27.95
N ASP A 228 -36.45 -13.55 -26.71
CA ASP A 228 -36.96 -14.80 -26.16
C ASP A 228 -38.28 -14.63 -25.36
N SER A 229 -38.75 -13.38 -25.16
CA SER A 229 -39.98 -13.11 -24.43
C SER A 229 -41.23 -12.96 -25.33
N ASN A 230 -41.09 -13.08 -26.67
CA ASN A 230 -42.22 -12.86 -27.57
C ASN A 230 -42.76 -14.09 -28.34
N THR A 231 -42.42 -15.32 -27.94
CA THR A 231 -42.87 -16.54 -28.63
C THR A 231 -43.74 -17.47 -27.82
N THR A 232 -44.39 -17.02 -26.74
CA THR A 232 -45.33 -17.85 -25.98
C THR A 232 -46.61 -17.09 -25.62
N ASN A 233 -47.32 -16.58 -26.64
CA ASN A 233 -48.73 -16.22 -26.49
C ASN A 233 -49.47 -16.39 -27.82
N ASN A 234 -49.71 -17.63 -28.23
CA ASN A 234 -50.88 -17.97 -29.01
C ASN A 234 -51.02 -19.50 -29.16
N ARG A 235 -51.80 -20.13 -28.31
CA ARG A 235 -52.71 -21.23 -28.68
C ARG A 235 -53.46 -21.80 -27.49
N ASN A 236 -54.76 -21.63 -27.65
CA ASN A 236 -55.83 -22.49 -27.21
C ASN A 236 -56.56 -22.20 -25.90
N ASN A 237 -57.58 -21.37 -26.07
CA ASN A 237 -58.90 -21.63 -25.47
C ASN A 237 -59.44 -22.96 -25.97
N ASN A 238 -59.70 -23.95 -25.11
CA ASN A 238 -61.03 -24.55 -25.06
C ASN A 238 -61.13 -25.65 -23.95
N SER A 239 -62.21 -25.56 -23.22
CA SER A 239 -63.04 -26.62 -22.65
C SER A 239 -62.65 -27.26 -21.30
N ASN A 240 -63.48 -26.89 -20.35
CA ASN A 240 -64.33 -27.73 -19.50
C ASN A 240 -63.73 -28.57 -18.36
N ASN A 241 -64.10 -28.11 -17.20
CA ASN A 241 -65.03 -28.78 -16.26
C ASN A 241 -64.45 -29.80 -15.26
N SER A 242 -64.85 -29.54 -14.05
CA SER A 242 -65.12 -30.46 -12.97
C SER A 242 -64.01 -31.00 -12.06
N GLY A 243 -64.15 -30.64 -10.83
CA GLY A 243 -64.02 -31.65 -9.79
C GLY A 243 -62.95 -31.40 -8.71
N ASN A 244 -63.32 -30.67 -7.73
CA ASN A 244 -63.45 -31.07 -6.32
C ASN A 244 -62.29 -31.74 -5.57
N THR A 245 -62.19 -31.26 -4.36
CA THR A 245 -61.69 -31.83 -3.09
C THR A 245 -60.23 -31.64 -2.75
N ALA A 246 -60.01 -30.70 -1.84
CA ALA A 246 -59.73 -30.86 -0.39
C ALA A 246 -58.55 -31.77 -0.03
N SER A 247 -57.62 -31.24 0.63
CA SER A 247 -57.26 -31.58 2.01
C SER A 247 -55.79 -31.34 2.33
N ASN A 248 -55.54 -30.44 3.20
CA ASN A 248 -54.82 -30.58 4.48
C ASN A 248 -53.45 -31.32 4.46
N ASN A 249 -52.39 -30.73 4.91
CA ASN A 249 -51.99 -30.64 6.31
C ASN A 249 -50.48 -30.50 6.48
N ARG A 250 -50.14 -29.56 7.31
CA ARG A 250 -49.21 -29.60 8.45
C ARG A 250 -47.74 -30.05 8.25
N SER A 251 -46.86 -29.09 8.56
CA SER A 251 -46.05 -29.11 9.82
C SER A 251 -44.94 -30.15 9.95
N ASN A 252 -43.72 -29.67 10.15
CA ASN A 252 -42.86 -29.77 11.35
C ASN A 252 -41.45 -29.30 10.98
N ARG A 253 -40.87 -28.32 11.61
CA ARG A 253 -40.23 -28.23 12.94
C ARG A 253 -39.41 -29.45 13.32
N ASN A 254 -38.12 -29.25 13.42
CA ASN A 254 -37.24 -29.45 14.58
C ASN A 254 -35.78 -29.39 14.15
N ASN A 255 -34.94 -28.50 14.68
CA ASN A 255 -34.31 -28.53 16.01
C ASN A 255 -33.44 -29.77 16.25
N ASN A 256 -32.16 -29.52 16.35
CA ASN A 256 -31.23 -29.87 17.47
C ASN A 256 -29.79 -29.72 16.97
N ASN A 257 -28.94 -28.89 17.49
CA ASN A 257 -28.33 -28.77 18.84
C ASN A 257 -27.39 -29.93 19.19
N SER A 258 -26.29 -29.51 19.70
CA SER A 258 -25.26 -30.19 20.51
C SER A 258 -23.94 -30.50 19.80
N ASN A 259 -22.89 -29.78 20.09
CA ASN A 259 -21.99 -29.88 21.25
C ASN A 259 -20.83 -30.88 21.08
N ASN A 260 -19.70 -30.38 21.46
CA ASN A 260 -18.48 -31.02 21.96
C ASN A 260 -17.28 -31.18 21.02
N GLY A 261 -16.24 -30.58 21.53
CA GLY A 261 -14.84 -30.82 21.26
C GLY A 261 -14.05 -29.57 21.37
#